data_7214f5156fc381d5c68f4aa7e34ab9d0
#
_entry.id   7214f5156fc381d5c68f4aa7e34ab9d0
#
_cell.length_a   1.000
_cell.length_b   1.000
_cell.length_c   1.000
_cell.angle_alpha   90.00
_cell.angle_beta   90.00
_cell.angle_gamma   90.00
#
_symmetry.space_group_name_H-M   'P 1'
#
loop_
_entity.id
_entity.type
_entity.pdbx_description
1 polymer ?
#
loop_
_entity_poly.entity_id
_entity_poly.type
_entity_poly.pdbx_seq_one_letter_code
_entity_poly.pdbx_strand_id
1 'polypeptide(L)'
;ALVSWGSEMCIRDRENLFEIRESIKNMLLHSLGKDAGNSMAAILLGDKKDLDQTIKQLYQKGGIGHILAISGLHMSFIGIGMYQVLRKIGLGFSASGIIGIFFLLLYTMMIGIGVSSLRAIIMYIIRMGAEILGRDYDLLTSLSIATVVIVLWQPLYLFDAGFLFSFGAVLAMILINPLFEQTSCIPKIFCPGIAIQVMLLPM
;
A
#
# COMPACT_ATOMS: atom_id res chain seq x y z
N ALA A 1 -3.40 13.22 34.14
CA ALA A 1 -4.14 11.93 34.10
C ALA A 1 -4.62 11.57 32.69
N LEU A 2 -5.31 12.47 31.97
CA LEU A 2 -5.82 12.18 30.60
C LEU A 2 -4.72 11.90 29.58
N VAL A 3 -3.58 12.58 29.68
CA VAL A 3 -2.40 12.37 28.79
C VAL A 3 -1.73 11.02 29.09
N SER A 4 -1.67 10.60 30.35
CA SER A 4 -1.12 9.30 30.77
C SER A 4 -1.98 8.13 30.25
N TRP A 5 -3.30 8.25 30.32
CA TRP A 5 -4.23 7.23 29.81
C TRP A 5 -4.12 7.05 28.29
N GLY A 6 -3.95 8.15 27.55
CA GLY A 6 -3.76 8.10 26.10
C GLY A 6 -2.44 7.44 25.70
N SER A 7 -1.36 7.67 26.45
CA SER A 7 -0.06 7.06 26.16
C SER A 7 -0.01 5.57 26.51
N GLU A 8 -0.62 5.15 27.61
CA GLU A 8 -0.66 3.73 28.01
C GLU A 8 -1.56 2.90 27.10
N MET A 9 -2.71 3.46 26.66
CA MET A 9 -3.59 2.81 25.69
C MET A 9 -2.90 2.64 24.34
N CYS A 10 -2.17 3.66 23.88
CA CYS A 10 -1.41 3.60 22.64
C CYS A 10 -0.25 2.59 22.68
N ILE A 11 0.40 2.42 23.82
CA ILE A 11 1.48 1.44 24.02
C ILE A 11 0.90 0.02 24.00
N ARG A 12 -0.17 -0.23 24.74
CA ARG A 12 -0.82 -1.55 24.81
C ARG A 12 -1.42 -1.98 23.46
N ASP A 13 -2.01 -1.04 22.72
CA ASP A 13 -2.52 -1.34 21.36
C ASP A 13 -1.38 -1.66 20.39
N ARG A 14 -0.23 -1.00 20.51
CA ARG A 14 0.97 -1.36 19.75
C ARG A 14 1.53 -2.72 20.09
N GLU A 15 1.52 -3.10 21.36
CA GLU A 15 1.95 -4.43 21.81
C GLU A 15 1.04 -5.52 21.23
N ASN A 16 -0.28 -5.35 21.30
CA ASN A 16 -1.23 -6.28 20.72
C ASN A 16 -1.06 -6.43 19.19
N LEU A 17 -0.84 -5.31 18.47
CA LEU A 17 -0.58 -5.35 17.03
C LEU A 17 0.76 -6.02 16.70
N PHE A 18 1.76 -5.85 17.56
CA PHE A 18 3.05 -6.52 17.43
C PHE A 18 2.92 -8.03 17.65
N GLU A 19 2.15 -8.48 18.65
CA GLU A 19 1.86 -9.90 18.87
C GLU A 19 1.14 -10.54 17.70
N ILE A 20 0.14 -9.85 17.13
CA ILE A 20 -0.56 -10.31 15.92
C ILE A 20 0.41 -10.45 14.74
N ARG A 21 1.28 -9.45 14.54
CA ARG A 21 2.32 -9.48 13.51
C ARG A 21 3.25 -10.68 13.66
N GLU A 22 3.76 -10.91 14.89
CA GLU A 22 4.62 -12.05 15.20
C GLU A 22 3.90 -13.39 15.03
N SER A 23 2.64 -13.47 15.41
CA SER A 23 1.80 -14.66 15.22
C SER A 23 1.64 -15.01 13.73
N ILE A 24 1.33 -14.00 12.88
CA ILE A 24 1.23 -14.19 11.42
C ILE A 24 2.59 -14.62 10.84
N LYS A 25 3.70 -14.00 11.29
CA LYS A 25 5.04 -14.37 10.88
C LYS A 25 5.36 -15.82 11.20
N ASN A 26 5.10 -16.24 12.44
CA ASN A 26 5.33 -17.62 12.88
C ASN A 26 4.48 -18.63 12.08
N MET A 27 3.23 -18.29 11.76
CA MET A 27 2.38 -19.10 10.90
C MET A 27 2.96 -19.23 9.47
N LEU A 28 3.48 -18.15 8.90
CA LEU A 28 4.15 -18.17 7.58
C LEU A 28 5.41 -19.02 7.61
N LEU A 29 6.24 -18.91 8.65
CA LEU A 29 7.45 -19.70 8.82
C LEU A 29 7.14 -21.20 8.95
N HIS A 30 6.10 -21.52 9.71
CA HIS A 30 5.68 -22.92 9.91
C HIS A 30 5.12 -23.55 8.63
N SER A 31 4.37 -22.76 7.83
CA SER A 31 3.68 -23.25 6.63
C SER A 31 4.59 -23.31 5.40
N LEU A 32 5.52 -22.36 5.23
CA LEU A 32 6.32 -22.18 4.02
C LEU A 32 7.80 -22.53 4.20
N GLY A 33 8.23 -22.80 5.45
CA GLY A 33 9.64 -22.98 5.78
C GLY A 33 10.37 -21.64 5.97
N LYS A 34 11.64 -21.70 6.42
CA LYS A 34 12.38 -20.52 6.90
C LYS A 34 12.60 -19.47 5.81
N ASP A 35 13.09 -19.86 4.64
CA ASP A 35 13.48 -18.90 3.58
C ASP A 35 12.26 -18.29 2.88
N ALA A 36 11.31 -19.14 2.49
CA ALA A 36 10.07 -18.68 1.86
C ALA A 36 9.19 -17.91 2.86
N GLY A 37 9.10 -18.36 4.12
CA GLY A 37 8.37 -17.69 5.18
C GLY A 37 8.92 -16.30 5.49
N ASN A 38 10.24 -16.14 5.60
CA ASN A 38 10.87 -14.83 5.81
C ASN A 38 10.67 -13.90 4.60
N SER A 39 10.72 -14.44 3.38
CA SER A 39 10.45 -13.67 2.16
C SER A 39 8.99 -13.17 2.13
N MET A 40 8.04 -14.03 2.48
CA MET A 40 6.62 -13.66 2.57
C MET A 40 6.35 -12.68 3.72
N ALA A 41 7.00 -12.84 4.87
CA ALA A 41 6.92 -11.90 5.98
C ALA A 41 7.47 -10.52 5.60
N ALA A 42 8.57 -10.47 4.83
CA ALA A 42 9.10 -9.21 4.31
C ALA A 42 8.12 -8.51 3.36
N ILE A 43 7.45 -9.26 2.49
CA ILE A 43 6.49 -8.75 1.50
C ILE A 43 5.17 -8.31 2.18
N LEU A 44 4.61 -9.13 3.05
CA LEU A 44 3.29 -8.88 3.65
C LEU A 44 3.35 -8.02 4.91
N LEU A 45 4.34 -8.24 5.77
CA LEU A 45 4.46 -7.56 7.06
C LEU A 45 5.55 -6.47 7.07
N GLY A 46 6.31 -6.33 5.99
CA GLY A 46 7.43 -5.39 5.89
C GLY A 46 8.62 -5.75 6.80
N ASP A 47 8.66 -6.98 7.31
CA ASP A 47 9.73 -7.42 8.20
C ASP A 47 10.94 -7.93 7.41
N LYS A 48 11.91 -7.03 7.25
CA LYS A 48 13.15 -7.30 6.51
C LYS A 48 14.30 -7.76 7.41
N LYS A 49 14.06 -7.86 8.73
CA LYS A 49 15.13 -8.11 9.71
C LYS A 49 15.75 -9.49 9.55
N ASP A 50 14.89 -10.49 9.35
CA ASP A 50 15.30 -11.89 9.27
C ASP A 50 15.46 -12.39 7.83
N LEU A 51 15.45 -11.47 6.86
CA LEU A 51 15.70 -11.80 5.47
C LEU A 51 17.18 -12.01 5.22
N ASP A 52 17.55 -13.17 4.69
CA ASP A 52 18.94 -13.48 4.35
C ASP A 52 19.51 -12.43 3.38
N GLN A 53 20.72 -12.00 3.65
CA GLN A 53 21.46 -11.03 2.82
C GLN A 53 21.58 -11.50 1.36
N THR A 54 21.75 -12.80 1.16
CA THR A 54 21.82 -13.42 -0.17
C THR A 54 20.52 -13.25 -0.94
N ILE A 55 19.38 -13.50 -0.28
CA ILE A 55 18.05 -13.32 -0.85
C ILE A 55 17.81 -11.85 -1.16
N LYS A 56 18.14 -10.96 -0.24
CA LYS A 56 18.03 -9.51 -0.45
C LYS A 56 18.82 -9.01 -1.67
N GLN A 57 20.05 -9.50 -1.84
CA GLN A 57 20.88 -9.19 -3.00
C GLN A 57 20.29 -9.74 -4.30
N LEU A 58 19.72 -10.95 -4.29
CA LEU A 58 19.03 -11.53 -5.44
C LEU A 58 17.86 -10.66 -5.89
N TYR A 59 17.01 -10.21 -4.96
CA TYR A 59 15.91 -9.29 -5.27
C TYR A 59 16.40 -7.94 -5.82
N GLN A 60 17.50 -7.42 -5.28
CA GLN A 60 18.11 -6.17 -5.78
C GLN A 60 18.73 -6.34 -7.17
N LYS A 61 19.52 -7.39 -7.41
CA LYS A 61 20.12 -7.71 -8.71
C LYS A 61 19.07 -8.04 -9.77
N GLY A 62 17.96 -8.65 -9.38
CA GLY A 62 16.82 -8.93 -10.25
C GLY A 62 15.96 -7.70 -10.58
N GLY A 63 16.29 -6.50 -10.04
CA GLY A 63 15.49 -5.28 -10.24
C GLY A 63 14.14 -5.29 -9.54
N ILE A 64 13.85 -6.33 -8.74
CA ILE A 64 12.58 -6.51 -8.03
C ILE A 64 12.65 -6.18 -6.53
N GLY A 65 13.72 -5.49 -6.11
CA GLY A 65 13.93 -5.06 -4.72
C GLY A 65 12.80 -4.19 -4.18
N HIS A 66 12.06 -3.49 -5.04
CA HIS A 66 10.89 -2.71 -4.69
C HIS A 66 9.71 -3.57 -4.18
N ILE A 67 9.63 -4.87 -4.55
CA ILE A 67 8.60 -5.80 -4.05
C ILE A 67 8.78 -6.07 -2.55
N LEU A 68 10.01 -6.02 -2.05
CA LEU A 68 10.30 -6.14 -0.62
C LEU A 68 9.88 -4.90 0.19
N ALA A 69 9.55 -3.81 -0.47
CA ALA A 69 8.94 -2.66 0.16
C ALA A 69 7.41 -2.78 0.01
N ILE A 70 6.68 -2.57 1.11
CA ILE A 70 5.22 -2.53 1.04
C ILE A 70 4.82 -1.37 0.16
N SER A 71 4.27 -1.72 -1.00
CA SER A 71 3.88 -0.74 -2.01
C SER A 71 2.42 -0.32 -1.82
N GLY A 72 2.07 0.84 -2.36
CA GLY A 72 0.68 1.26 -2.43
C GLY A 72 -0.24 0.26 -3.15
N LEU A 73 0.33 -0.61 -4.01
CA LEU A 73 -0.41 -1.69 -4.67
C LEU A 73 -0.88 -2.74 -3.65
N HIS A 74 -0.03 -3.17 -2.72
CA HIS A 74 -0.41 -4.11 -1.65
C HIS A 74 -1.55 -3.52 -0.80
N MET A 75 -1.43 -2.24 -0.43
CA MET A 75 -2.47 -1.54 0.33
C MET A 75 -3.79 -1.46 -0.44
N SER A 76 -3.73 -1.12 -1.73
CA SER A 76 -4.93 -1.05 -2.57
C SER A 76 -5.56 -2.42 -2.76
N PHE A 77 -4.77 -3.48 -2.95
CA PHE A 77 -5.26 -4.84 -3.10
C PHE A 77 -5.97 -5.33 -1.82
N ILE A 78 -5.37 -5.10 -0.67
CA ILE A 78 -5.93 -5.46 0.63
C ILE A 78 -7.22 -4.67 0.89
N GLY A 79 -7.20 -3.34 0.68
CA GLY A 79 -8.37 -2.49 0.92
C GLY A 79 -9.55 -2.81 0.01
N ILE A 80 -9.31 -2.91 -1.29
CA ILE A 80 -10.36 -3.24 -2.27
C ILE A 80 -10.81 -4.69 -2.09
N GLY A 81 -9.88 -5.62 -1.84
CA GLY A 81 -10.20 -7.01 -1.57
C GLY A 81 -11.09 -7.18 -0.35
N MET A 82 -10.76 -6.53 0.76
CA MET A 82 -11.59 -6.51 1.97
C MET A 82 -12.98 -5.94 1.67
N TYR A 83 -13.06 -4.81 0.99
CA TYR A 83 -14.32 -4.21 0.58
C TYR A 83 -15.17 -5.19 -0.25
N GLN A 84 -14.58 -5.86 -1.25
CA GLN A 84 -15.31 -6.82 -2.09
C GLN A 84 -15.79 -8.03 -1.30
N VAL A 85 -15.01 -8.55 -0.36
CA VAL A 85 -15.41 -9.64 0.52
C VAL A 85 -16.60 -9.24 1.38
N LEU A 86 -16.53 -8.07 2.02
CA LEU A 86 -17.61 -7.55 2.86
C LEU A 86 -18.91 -7.34 2.05
N ARG A 87 -18.79 -6.86 0.81
CA ARG A 87 -19.92 -6.73 -0.12
C ARG A 87 -20.54 -8.08 -0.50
N LYS A 88 -19.72 -9.11 -0.71
CA LYS A 88 -20.19 -10.47 -1.01
C LYS A 88 -20.92 -11.12 0.17
N ILE A 89 -20.53 -10.77 1.40
CA ILE A 89 -21.22 -11.25 2.63
C ILE A 89 -22.57 -10.53 2.84
N GLY A 90 -22.88 -9.51 2.01
CA GLY A 90 -24.15 -8.80 2.05
C GLY A 90 -24.16 -7.52 2.91
N LEU A 91 -22.99 -7.04 3.35
CA LEU A 91 -22.93 -5.76 4.05
C LEU A 91 -23.27 -4.60 3.09
N GLY A 92 -23.93 -3.60 3.65
CA GLY A 92 -24.24 -2.37 2.95
C GLY A 92 -22.99 -1.67 2.43
N PHE A 93 -23.15 -0.87 1.39
CA PHE A 93 -22.08 -0.16 0.68
C PHE A 93 -21.21 0.71 1.61
N SER A 94 -21.84 1.60 2.38
CA SER A 94 -21.17 2.51 3.31
C SER A 94 -20.48 1.76 4.45
N ALA A 95 -21.12 0.72 5.00
CA ALA A 95 -20.53 -0.09 6.06
C ALA A 95 -19.28 -0.82 5.59
N SER A 96 -19.30 -1.41 4.40
CA SER A 96 -18.14 -2.09 3.80
C SER A 96 -16.98 -1.13 3.55
N GLY A 97 -17.25 0.10 3.10
CA GLY A 97 -16.24 1.14 2.91
C GLY A 97 -15.59 1.57 4.22
N ILE A 98 -16.38 1.84 5.25
CA ILE A 98 -15.87 2.28 6.58
C ILE A 98 -15.05 1.17 7.23
N ILE A 99 -15.52 -0.07 7.20
CA ILE A 99 -14.77 -1.21 7.75
C ILE A 99 -13.47 -1.41 6.98
N GLY A 100 -13.48 -1.24 5.65
CA GLY A 100 -12.27 -1.28 4.82
C GLY A 100 -11.24 -0.21 5.19
N ILE A 101 -11.67 1.03 5.45
CA ILE A 101 -10.81 2.12 5.93
C ILE A 101 -10.19 1.75 7.28
N PHE A 102 -11.01 1.30 8.23
CA PHE A 102 -10.55 0.91 9.56
C PHE A 102 -9.51 -0.23 9.49
N PHE A 103 -9.78 -1.24 8.67
CA PHE A 103 -8.85 -2.35 8.47
C PHE A 103 -7.52 -1.90 7.86
N LEU A 104 -7.55 -1.00 6.86
CA LEU A 104 -6.34 -0.44 6.26
C LEU A 104 -5.53 0.39 7.26
N LEU A 105 -6.18 1.14 8.13
CA LEU A 105 -5.51 1.90 9.19
C LEU A 105 -4.81 0.97 10.18
N LEU A 106 -5.49 -0.08 10.67
CA LEU A 106 -4.89 -1.08 11.54
C LEU A 106 -3.70 -1.78 10.88
N TYR A 107 -3.86 -2.17 9.62
CA TYR A 107 -2.79 -2.80 8.86
C TYR A 107 -1.58 -1.87 8.69
N THR A 108 -1.80 -0.59 8.41
CA THR A 108 -0.73 0.40 8.33
C THR A 108 -0.02 0.62 9.66
N MET A 109 -0.75 0.62 10.78
CA MET A 109 -0.16 0.71 12.11
C MET A 109 0.71 -0.50 12.43
N MET A 110 0.29 -1.69 12.00
CA MET A 110 1.05 -2.93 12.18
C MET A 110 2.36 -2.95 11.39
N ILE A 111 2.35 -2.45 10.15
CA ILE A 111 3.50 -2.46 9.25
C ILE A 111 4.47 -1.30 9.50
N GLY A 112 3.93 -0.16 9.89
CA GLY A 112 4.60 1.13 9.97
C GLY A 112 4.13 2.10 8.89
N ILE A 113 4.10 3.37 9.26
CA ILE A 113 3.61 4.45 8.40
C ILE A 113 4.70 4.81 7.39
N GLY A 114 4.46 4.51 6.12
CA GLY A 114 5.29 4.93 4.99
C GLY A 114 4.54 5.88 4.06
N VAL A 115 5.26 6.64 3.24
CA VAL A 115 4.65 7.60 2.29
C VAL A 115 3.72 6.90 1.30
N SER A 116 4.12 5.72 0.81
CA SER A 116 3.31 4.92 -0.11
C SER A 116 2.01 4.42 0.53
N SER A 117 2.04 4.04 1.82
CA SER A 117 0.86 3.60 2.55
C SER A 117 -0.07 4.77 2.86
N LEU A 118 0.47 5.93 3.27
CA LEU A 118 -0.32 7.15 3.46
C LEU A 118 -1.07 7.56 2.20
N ARG A 119 -0.38 7.60 1.05
CA ARG A 119 -1.00 7.88 -0.24
C ARG A 119 -2.16 6.90 -0.52
N ALA A 120 -1.92 5.61 -0.38
CA ALA A 120 -2.94 4.60 -0.66
C ALA A 120 -4.17 4.74 0.24
N ILE A 121 -3.98 5.03 1.53
CA ILE A 121 -5.09 5.26 2.47
C ILE A 121 -5.88 6.50 2.08
N ILE A 122 -5.22 7.62 1.82
CA ILE A 122 -5.90 8.88 1.45
C ILE A 122 -6.72 8.66 0.18
N MET A 123 -6.12 8.06 -0.85
CA MET A 123 -6.82 7.78 -2.11
C MET A 123 -7.99 6.79 -1.91
N TYR A 124 -7.84 5.79 -1.03
CA TYR A 124 -8.91 4.87 -0.70
C TYR A 124 -10.06 5.57 0.02
N ILE A 125 -9.78 6.47 0.98
CA ILE A 125 -10.78 7.27 1.68
C ILE A 125 -11.54 8.16 0.69
N ILE A 126 -10.85 8.82 -0.23
CA ILE A 126 -11.48 9.68 -1.24
C ILE A 126 -12.38 8.84 -2.16
N ARG A 127 -11.90 7.66 -2.58
CA ARG A 127 -12.68 6.74 -3.40
C ARG A 127 -13.96 6.30 -2.71
N MET A 128 -13.86 5.83 -1.46
CA MET A 128 -15.03 5.41 -0.69
C MET A 128 -15.98 6.58 -0.42
N GLY A 129 -15.44 7.76 -0.14
CA GLY A 129 -16.23 8.99 0.01
C GLY A 129 -16.98 9.37 -1.27
N ALA A 130 -16.33 9.32 -2.42
CA ALA A 130 -16.97 9.57 -3.71
C ALA A 130 -18.11 8.59 -3.98
N GLU A 131 -17.85 7.31 -3.74
CA GLU A 131 -18.86 6.25 -3.91
C GLU A 131 -20.07 6.44 -2.96
N ILE A 132 -19.85 6.81 -1.68
CA ILE A 132 -20.91 7.09 -0.71
C ILE A 132 -21.74 8.31 -1.12
N LEU A 133 -21.10 9.34 -1.68
CA LEU A 133 -21.74 10.56 -2.15
C LEU A 133 -22.40 10.42 -3.52
N GLY A 134 -22.27 9.26 -4.17
CA GLY A 134 -22.78 9.01 -5.53
C GLY A 134 -22.08 9.86 -6.58
N ARG A 135 -20.81 10.21 -6.37
CA ARG A 135 -19.98 10.97 -7.30
C ARG A 135 -18.96 10.07 -8.00
N ASP A 136 -18.61 10.45 -9.21
CA ASP A 136 -17.55 9.77 -9.96
C ASP A 136 -16.20 9.99 -9.28
N TYR A 137 -15.45 8.90 -9.13
CA TYR A 137 -14.10 8.92 -8.61
C TYR A 137 -13.10 9.24 -9.72
N ASP A 138 -12.39 10.35 -9.59
CA ASP A 138 -11.30 10.71 -10.49
C ASP A 138 -9.94 10.44 -9.82
N LEU A 139 -9.14 9.61 -10.49
CA LEU A 139 -7.84 9.16 -9.98
C LEU A 139 -6.83 10.30 -9.88
N LEU A 140 -6.84 11.23 -10.86
CA LEU A 140 -5.91 12.37 -10.87
C LEU A 140 -6.22 13.36 -9.74
N THR A 141 -7.50 13.69 -9.55
CA THR A 141 -7.94 14.55 -8.45
C THR A 141 -7.61 13.94 -7.10
N SER A 142 -7.84 12.65 -6.94
CA SER A 142 -7.52 11.91 -5.72
C SER A 142 -6.01 11.91 -5.43
N LEU A 143 -5.18 11.72 -6.45
CA LEU A 143 -3.72 11.78 -6.33
C LEU A 143 -3.26 13.19 -5.94
N SER A 144 -3.83 14.23 -6.55
CA SER A 144 -3.51 15.62 -6.26
C SER A 144 -3.84 15.99 -4.81
N ILE A 145 -5.00 15.59 -4.31
CA ILE A 145 -5.38 15.80 -2.91
C ILE A 145 -4.42 15.05 -1.99
N ALA A 146 -4.08 13.80 -2.28
CA ALA A 146 -3.13 13.02 -1.49
C ALA A 146 -1.75 13.69 -1.45
N THR A 147 -1.28 14.23 -2.59
CA THR A 147 -0.03 15.02 -2.67
C THR A 147 -0.07 16.22 -1.74
N VAL A 148 -1.11 17.03 -1.84
CA VAL A 148 -1.24 18.25 -1.02
C VAL A 148 -1.26 17.90 0.47
N VAL A 149 -2.04 16.91 0.88
CA VAL A 149 -2.15 16.49 2.29
C VAL A 149 -0.80 16.01 2.83
N ILE A 150 -0.07 15.19 2.07
CA ILE A 150 1.22 14.63 2.52
C ILE A 150 2.28 15.71 2.59
N VAL A 151 2.34 16.61 1.61
CA VAL A 151 3.33 17.71 1.56
C VAL A 151 3.05 18.75 2.63
N LEU A 152 1.79 19.07 2.94
CA LEU A 152 1.44 19.95 4.04
C LEU A 152 1.79 19.34 5.40
N TRP A 153 1.68 18.02 5.54
CA TRP A 153 2.08 17.34 6.77
C TRP A 153 3.60 17.38 6.96
N GLN A 154 4.36 16.99 5.92
CA GLN A 154 5.81 16.96 5.95
C GLN A 154 6.41 17.24 4.57
N PRO A 155 6.87 18.47 4.31
CA PRO A 155 7.36 18.89 2.99
C PRO A 155 8.62 18.10 2.54
N LEU A 156 9.41 17.59 3.48
CA LEU A 156 10.59 16.79 3.18
C LEU A 156 10.29 15.47 2.46
N TYR A 157 9.07 14.98 2.53
CA TYR A 157 8.66 13.78 1.79
C TYR A 157 8.72 13.96 0.26
N LEU A 158 8.71 15.19 -0.26
CA LEU A 158 8.91 15.45 -1.68
C LEU A 158 10.26 14.93 -2.21
N PHE A 159 11.27 14.88 -1.36
CA PHE A 159 12.62 14.38 -1.72
C PHE A 159 12.82 12.91 -1.37
N ASP A 160 11.81 12.25 -0.82
CA ASP A 160 11.87 10.83 -0.51
C ASP A 160 11.66 10.01 -1.79
N ALA A 161 12.58 9.06 -2.03
CA ALA A 161 12.48 8.16 -3.18
C ALA A 161 11.17 7.35 -3.19
N GLY A 162 10.66 6.97 -2.00
CA GLY A 162 9.37 6.28 -1.87
C GLY A 162 8.20 7.15 -2.33
N PHE A 163 8.27 8.47 -2.09
CA PHE A 163 7.29 9.42 -2.63
C PHE A 163 7.37 9.46 -4.16
N LEU A 164 8.54 9.74 -4.71
CA LEU A 164 8.74 9.90 -6.15
C LEU A 164 8.31 8.64 -6.92
N PHE A 165 8.77 7.47 -6.50
CA PHE A 165 8.39 6.21 -7.16
C PHE A 165 6.91 5.89 -7.01
N SER A 166 6.33 6.13 -5.83
CA SER A 166 4.93 5.79 -5.56
C SER A 166 3.95 6.71 -6.31
N PHE A 167 4.21 8.00 -6.33
CA PHE A 167 3.40 8.99 -7.05
C PHE A 167 3.65 8.94 -8.56
N GLY A 168 4.91 8.79 -8.97
CA GLY A 168 5.30 8.61 -10.36
C GLY A 168 4.64 7.40 -11.02
N ALA A 169 4.55 6.27 -10.31
CA ALA A 169 3.86 5.09 -10.82
C ALA A 169 2.36 5.34 -11.08
N VAL A 170 1.67 6.05 -10.19
CA VAL A 170 0.25 6.39 -10.40
C VAL A 170 0.07 7.40 -11.52
N LEU A 171 0.95 8.41 -11.60
CA LEU A 171 0.96 9.36 -12.73
C LEU A 171 1.19 8.65 -14.06
N ALA A 172 2.10 7.68 -14.12
CA ALA A 172 2.33 6.87 -15.30
C ALA A 172 1.06 6.12 -15.74
N MET A 173 0.34 5.56 -14.78
CA MET A 173 -0.94 4.89 -15.05
C MET A 173 -1.99 5.86 -15.61
N ILE A 174 -2.03 7.09 -15.12
CA ILE A 174 -3.01 8.10 -15.56
C ILE A 174 -2.65 8.65 -16.93
N LEU A 175 -1.38 9.00 -17.17
CA LEU A 175 -0.96 9.77 -18.35
C LEU A 175 -0.51 8.87 -19.50
N ILE A 176 0.23 7.82 -19.21
CA ILE A 176 0.93 7.01 -20.22
C ILE A 176 0.13 5.76 -20.59
N ASN A 177 -0.54 5.12 -19.64
CA ASN A 177 -1.29 3.90 -19.93
C ASN A 177 -2.36 4.08 -21.02
N PRO A 178 -3.18 5.15 -21.05
CA PRO A 178 -4.17 5.35 -22.11
C PRO A 178 -3.56 5.49 -23.51
N LEU A 179 -2.34 6.03 -23.59
CA LEU A 179 -1.62 6.17 -24.88
C LEU A 179 -1.21 4.80 -25.42
N PHE A 180 -0.74 3.92 -24.56
CA PHE A 180 -0.37 2.55 -24.97
C PHE A 180 -1.60 1.69 -25.29
N GLU A 181 -2.72 1.88 -24.60
CA GLU A 181 -3.96 1.15 -24.89
C GLU A 181 -4.53 1.48 -26.27
N GLN A 182 -4.26 2.66 -26.79
CA GLN A 182 -4.66 3.06 -28.16
C GLN A 182 -3.76 2.46 -29.23
N THR A 183 -2.55 2.04 -28.87
CA THR A 183 -1.58 1.47 -29.79
C THR A 183 -1.75 -0.05 -29.83
N SER A 184 -2.32 -0.57 -30.89
CA SER A 184 -2.68 -2.00 -31.04
C SER A 184 -1.51 -3.00 -31.03
N CYS A 185 -0.27 -2.56 -30.84
CA CYS A 185 0.93 -3.40 -30.91
C CYS A 185 1.27 -4.14 -29.60
N ILE A 186 0.76 -3.71 -28.43
CA ILE A 186 1.14 -4.28 -27.15
C ILE A 186 -0.09 -4.90 -26.47
N PRO A 187 0.00 -6.15 -25.97
CA PRO A 187 -1.09 -6.72 -25.18
C PRO A 187 -1.40 -5.83 -23.97
N LYS A 188 -2.66 -5.50 -23.77
CA LYS A 188 -3.14 -4.58 -22.72
C LYS A 188 -2.65 -4.92 -21.31
N ILE A 189 -2.33 -6.18 -21.08
CA ILE A 189 -1.83 -6.65 -19.77
C ILE A 189 -0.42 -6.12 -19.44
N PHE A 190 0.40 -5.78 -20.45
CA PHE A 190 1.76 -5.26 -20.27
C PHE A 190 1.83 -3.73 -20.26
N CYS A 191 0.80 -3.05 -20.77
CA CYS A 191 0.78 -1.58 -20.87
C CYS A 191 1.05 -0.87 -19.54
N PRO A 192 0.43 -1.25 -18.40
CA PRO A 192 0.69 -0.61 -17.11
C PRO A 192 2.15 -0.74 -16.66
N GLY A 193 2.73 -1.93 -16.83
CA GLY A 193 4.13 -2.17 -16.44
C GLY A 193 5.10 -1.33 -17.26
N ILE A 194 4.90 -1.25 -18.57
CA ILE A 194 5.76 -0.44 -19.46
C ILE A 194 5.58 1.05 -19.15
N ALA A 195 4.36 1.52 -18.94
CA ALA A 195 4.09 2.90 -18.57
C ALA A 195 4.82 3.33 -17.31
N ILE A 196 4.80 2.49 -16.28
CA ILE A 196 5.52 2.74 -15.02
C ILE A 196 7.04 2.75 -15.26
N GLN A 197 7.57 1.80 -16.00
CA GLN A 197 9.01 1.73 -16.31
C GLN A 197 9.49 2.98 -17.07
N VAL A 198 8.76 3.40 -18.10
CA VAL A 198 9.09 4.58 -18.89
C VAL A 198 9.10 5.85 -18.03
N MET A 199 8.13 5.99 -17.12
CA MET A 199 8.03 7.16 -16.23
C MET A 199 9.13 7.18 -15.17
N LEU A 200 9.56 6.02 -14.67
CA LEU A 200 10.55 5.92 -13.59
C LEU A 200 12.00 5.86 -14.08
N LEU A 201 12.21 5.71 -15.40
CA LEU A 201 13.56 5.60 -15.99
C LEU A 201 14.45 6.83 -15.75
N PRO A 202 13.93 8.09 -15.73
CA PRO A 202 14.74 9.27 -15.47
C PRO A 202 14.97 9.57 -13.97
N MET A 203 14.39 8.80 -13.03
CA MET A 203 14.52 8.99 -11.58
C MET A 203 15.54 8.03 -10.97
#